data_3933335c84f79886bb120a423ebb4f76
#
_entry.id   3933335c84f79886bb120a423ebb4f76
#
_cell.length_a   1.000
_cell.length_b   1.000
_cell.length_c   1.000
_cell.angle_alpha   90.00
_cell.angle_beta   90.00
_cell.angle_gamma   90.00
#
_symmetry.space_group_name_H-M   'P 1'
#
loop_
_entity.id
_entity.type
_entity.pdbx_description
1 polymer ?
#
loop_
_entity_poly.entity_id
_entity_poly.type
_entity_poly.pdbx_seq_one_letter_code
_entity_poly.pdbx_strand_id
1 'polypeptide(L)'
;MFLLNGQPLALDVAFESGGILYPSNWLRLATPDERTAAGITEVPDPPYYDQRFYWGYDSEGNLIPKDHNQLVVQWVSETRATANTLLFPTDWMIVRESDNGTPANPDSKFSREACHEKVLIIEQTTTTTELADYITGSDYPVWPLQASTPEPPVAIKDAP
;
A
#
# COMPACT_ATOMS: atom_id res chain seq x y z
N MET A 1 10.42 6.53 -21.72
CA MET A 1 11.57 5.66 -21.38
C MET A 1 12.46 5.50 -22.61
N PHE A 2 13.81 5.49 -22.43
CA PHE A 2 14.77 5.28 -23.53
C PHE A 2 15.34 3.86 -23.47
N LEU A 3 15.53 3.25 -24.63
CA LEU A 3 16.13 1.93 -24.76
C LEU A 3 17.36 2.03 -25.67
N LEU A 4 18.46 1.42 -25.26
CA LEU A 4 19.66 1.18 -26.07
C LEU A 4 19.77 -0.31 -26.35
N ASN A 5 19.70 -0.70 -27.63
CA ASN A 5 19.69 -2.11 -28.02
C ASN A 5 18.64 -2.96 -27.29
N GLY A 6 17.44 -2.40 -27.01
CA GLY A 6 16.37 -3.06 -26.30
C GLY A 6 16.50 -3.10 -24.75
N GLN A 7 17.59 -2.53 -24.20
CA GLN A 7 17.77 -2.44 -22.76
C GLN A 7 17.45 -1.02 -22.25
N PRO A 8 16.83 -0.89 -21.05
CA PRO A 8 16.54 0.41 -20.47
C PRO A 8 17.80 1.26 -20.28
N LEU A 9 17.76 2.48 -20.79
CA LEU A 9 18.82 3.48 -20.61
C LEU A 9 18.33 4.57 -19.67
N ALA A 10 19.01 4.71 -18.54
CA ALA A 10 18.68 5.75 -17.57
C ALA A 10 19.14 7.13 -18.05
N LEU A 11 18.38 8.18 -17.67
CA LEU A 11 18.82 9.55 -17.84
C LEU A 11 20.02 9.83 -16.92
N ASP A 12 20.87 10.78 -17.36
CA ASP A 12 22.02 11.25 -16.59
C ASP A 12 23.10 10.19 -16.29
N VAL A 13 23.15 9.15 -17.12
CA VAL A 13 24.19 8.12 -17.08
C VAL A 13 24.97 8.17 -18.39
N ALA A 14 26.32 8.14 -18.31
CA ALA A 14 27.15 7.99 -19.48
C ALA A 14 26.99 6.56 -20.07
N PHE A 15 26.95 6.45 -21.38
CA PHE A 15 26.78 5.17 -22.05
C PHE A 15 27.66 5.10 -23.31
N GLU A 16 27.88 3.91 -23.79
CA GLU A 16 28.60 3.64 -25.04
C GLU A 16 27.68 3.03 -26.07
N SER A 17 27.75 3.54 -27.32
CA SER A 17 27.07 2.96 -28.45
C SER A 17 27.92 3.09 -29.70
N GLY A 18 28.04 2.01 -30.47
CA GLY A 18 28.83 1.99 -31.70
C GLY A 18 30.31 2.33 -31.54
N GLY A 19 30.89 2.11 -30.33
CA GLY A 19 32.28 2.48 -30.00
C GLY A 19 32.46 3.95 -29.66
N ILE A 20 31.39 4.71 -29.48
CA ILE A 20 31.39 6.12 -29.09
C ILE A 20 30.88 6.24 -27.67
N LEU A 21 31.65 6.93 -26.80
CA LEU A 21 31.25 7.23 -25.44
C LEU A 21 30.45 8.53 -25.41
N TYR A 22 29.22 8.45 -24.91
CA TYR A 22 28.32 9.58 -24.75
C TYR A 22 28.31 10.05 -23.29
N PRO A 23 28.42 11.36 -23.03
CA PRO A 23 28.39 11.89 -21.64
C PRO A 23 27.01 11.76 -21.03
N SER A 24 26.95 11.80 -19.70
CA SER A 24 25.71 11.59 -18.93
C SER A 24 24.56 12.54 -19.28
N ASN A 25 24.86 13.78 -19.66
CA ASN A 25 23.85 14.78 -20.04
C ASN A 25 23.42 14.71 -21.52
N TRP A 26 24.08 13.88 -22.35
CA TRP A 26 23.85 13.87 -23.77
C TRP A 26 22.40 13.50 -24.12
N LEU A 27 21.83 12.53 -23.46
CA LEU A 27 20.48 12.02 -23.72
C LEU A 27 19.39 13.11 -23.53
N ARG A 28 19.62 14.09 -22.67
CA ARG A 28 18.73 15.25 -22.47
C ARG A 28 18.84 16.29 -23.57
N LEU A 29 20.02 16.45 -24.14
CA LEU A 29 20.35 17.51 -25.10
C LEU A 29 20.17 17.06 -26.55
N ALA A 30 20.29 15.76 -26.80
CA ALA A 30 20.21 15.19 -28.12
C ALA A 30 18.80 15.32 -28.72
N THR A 31 18.76 15.61 -30.00
CA THR A 31 17.53 15.58 -30.81
C THR A 31 17.03 14.15 -31.02
N PRO A 32 15.76 13.94 -31.39
CA PRO A 32 15.23 12.61 -31.72
C PRO A 32 16.04 11.88 -32.81
N ASP A 33 16.49 12.61 -33.80
CA ASP A 33 17.28 12.06 -34.90
C ASP A 33 18.67 11.60 -34.44
N GLU A 34 19.32 12.39 -33.60
CA GLU A 34 20.62 12.02 -32.98
C GLU A 34 20.50 10.80 -32.06
N ARG A 35 19.41 10.71 -31.28
CA ARG A 35 19.12 9.52 -30.46
C ARG A 35 18.95 8.28 -31.31
N THR A 36 18.18 8.40 -32.39
CA THR A 36 17.98 7.29 -33.33
C THR A 36 19.29 6.87 -34.01
N ALA A 37 20.14 7.84 -34.40
CA ALA A 37 21.45 7.57 -34.96
C ALA A 37 22.40 6.87 -33.98
N ALA A 38 22.26 7.14 -32.69
CA ALA A 38 22.99 6.47 -31.62
C ALA A 38 22.41 5.11 -31.23
N GLY A 39 21.38 4.62 -31.93
CA GLY A 39 20.70 3.33 -31.64
C GLY A 39 19.76 3.36 -30.46
N ILE A 40 19.31 4.56 -30.06
CA ILE A 40 18.36 4.74 -28.95
C ILE A 40 16.95 4.84 -29.50
N THR A 41 16.07 4.04 -28.93
CA THR A 41 14.62 4.08 -29.20
C THR A 41 13.89 4.69 -28.03
N GLU A 42 13.03 5.66 -28.29
CA GLU A 42 12.13 6.22 -27.29
C GLU A 42 10.81 5.45 -27.31
N VAL A 43 10.45 4.87 -26.16
CA VAL A 43 9.17 4.15 -25.99
C VAL A 43 8.38 4.85 -24.88
N PRO A 44 7.03 4.80 -24.93
CA PRO A 44 6.21 5.29 -23.82
C PRO A 44 6.63 4.62 -22.53
N ASP A 45 6.55 5.36 -21.43
CA ASP A 45 6.73 4.75 -20.13
C ASP A 45 5.60 3.72 -19.91
N PRO A 46 5.90 2.56 -19.29
CA PRO A 46 4.87 1.60 -18.96
C PRO A 46 3.82 2.27 -18.06
N PRO A 47 2.54 1.91 -18.20
CA PRO A 47 1.50 2.43 -17.31
C PRO A 47 1.85 2.21 -15.86
N TYR A 48 1.36 3.11 -14.99
CA TYR A 48 1.52 2.93 -13.54
C TYR A 48 0.84 1.63 -13.10
N TYR A 49 1.49 0.90 -12.22
CA TYR A 49 0.92 -0.26 -11.53
C TYR A 49 1.22 -0.18 -10.02
N ASP A 50 0.37 -0.81 -9.22
CA ASP A 50 0.56 -0.85 -7.78
C ASP A 50 1.55 -1.95 -7.39
N GLN A 51 2.74 -1.54 -6.98
CA GLN A 51 3.83 -2.45 -6.59
C GLN A 51 3.53 -3.27 -5.33
N ARG A 52 2.47 -2.96 -4.59
CA ARG A 52 2.03 -3.79 -3.45
C ARG A 52 1.47 -5.12 -3.93
N PHE A 53 0.82 -5.16 -5.10
CA PHE A 53 0.09 -6.31 -5.62
C PHE A 53 0.74 -6.95 -6.86
N TYR A 54 1.54 -6.21 -7.62
CA TYR A 54 2.09 -6.65 -8.89
C TYR A 54 3.62 -6.49 -8.94
N TRP A 55 4.27 -7.34 -9.74
CA TRP A 55 5.71 -7.26 -10.01
C TRP A 55 6.06 -6.34 -11.19
N GLY A 56 5.11 -6.03 -12.05
CA GLY A 56 5.32 -5.29 -13.29
C GLY A 56 4.49 -5.86 -14.41
N TYR A 57 4.99 -5.68 -15.63
CA TYR A 57 4.35 -6.19 -16.84
C TYR A 57 5.19 -7.31 -17.44
N ASP A 58 4.51 -8.30 -18.04
CA ASP A 58 5.14 -9.31 -18.89
C ASP A 58 5.46 -8.76 -20.29
N SER A 59 6.03 -9.61 -21.17
CA SER A 59 6.36 -9.26 -22.56
C SER A 59 5.13 -8.95 -23.41
N GLU A 60 3.95 -9.36 -22.99
CA GLU A 60 2.67 -9.14 -23.70
C GLU A 60 1.93 -7.90 -23.16
N GLY A 61 2.45 -7.27 -22.10
CA GLY A 61 1.85 -6.09 -21.48
C GLY A 61 0.80 -6.39 -20.43
N ASN A 62 0.72 -7.64 -19.90
CA ASN A 62 -0.16 -8.00 -18.81
C ASN A 62 0.55 -7.81 -17.47
N LEU A 63 -0.20 -7.41 -16.44
CA LEU A 63 0.32 -7.31 -15.09
C LEU A 63 0.68 -8.68 -14.53
N ILE A 64 1.87 -8.80 -13.94
CA ILE A 64 2.34 -10.00 -13.26
C ILE A 64 1.92 -9.92 -11.79
N PRO A 65 0.90 -10.69 -11.35
CA PRO A 65 0.43 -10.63 -9.96
C PRO A 65 1.43 -11.28 -9.01
N LYS A 66 1.49 -10.76 -7.80
CA LYS A 66 2.15 -11.43 -6.67
C LYS A 66 1.31 -12.60 -6.20
N ASP A 67 1.92 -13.46 -5.37
CA ASP A 67 1.21 -14.60 -4.78
C ASP A 67 0.02 -14.13 -3.93
N HIS A 68 -1.18 -14.54 -4.34
CA HIS A 68 -2.43 -14.12 -3.72
C HIS A 68 -2.52 -14.54 -2.25
N ASN A 69 -2.12 -15.78 -1.93
CA ASN A 69 -2.22 -16.29 -0.56
C ASN A 69 -1.31 -15.53 0.40
N GLN A 70 -0.10 -15.19 -0.04
CA GLN A 70 0.83 -14.38 0.76
C GLN A 70 0.29 -12.96 0.98
N LEU A 71 -0.32 -12.36 -0.04
CA LEU A 71 -0.96 -11.04 0.08
C LEU A 71 -2.15 -11.06 1.03
N VAL A 72 -3.01 -12.08 0.98
CA VAL A 72 -4.12 -12.23 1.92
C VAL A 72 -3.61 -12.27 3.36
N VAL A 73 -2.61 -13.09 3.66
CA VAL A 73 -2.01 -13.18 5.01
C VAL A 73 -1.44 -11.82 5.44
N GLN A 74 -0.73 -11.14 4.56
CA GLN A 74 -0.16 -9.82 4.84
C GLN A 74 -1.25 -8.81 5.16
N TRP A 75 -2.27 -8.67 4.30
CA TRP A 75 -3.32 -7.67 4.47
C TRP A 75 -4.24 -7.96 5.64
N VAL A 76 -4.50 -9.21 5.97
CA VAL A 76 -5.18 -9.60 7.23
C VAL A 76 -4.36 -9.14 8.43
N SER A 77 -3.05 -9.34 8.42
CA SER A 77 -2.16 -8.90 9.50
C SER A 77 -2.14 -7.38 9.65
N GLU A 78 -2.03 -6.64 8.55
CA GLU A 78 -2.05 -5.17 8.53
C GLU A 78 -3.40 -4.61 9.01
N THR A 79 -4.51 -5.21 8.58
CA THR A 79 -5.85 -4.84 9.02
C THR A 79 -6.01 -5.01 10.54
N ARG A 80 -5.56 -6.15 11.08
CA ARG A 80 -5.59 -6.41 12.52
C ARG A 80 -4.66 -5.46 13.30
N ALA A 81 -3.49 -5.15 12.77
CA ALA A 81 -2.57 -4.20 13.40
C ALA A 81 -3.17 -2.78 13.45
N THR A 82 -3.83 -2.35 12.37
CA THR A 82 -4.55 -1.07 12.33
C THR A 82 -5.68 -1.05 13.37
N ALA A 83 -6.51 -2.10 13.41
CA ALA A 83 -7.57 -2.21 14.40
C ALA A 83 -7.04 -2.15 15.84
N ASN A 84 -5.96 -2.87 16.13
CA ASN A 84 -5.33 -2.85 17.46
C ASN A 84 -4.85 -1.44 17.84
N THR A 85 -4.26 -0.72 16.90
CA THR A 85 -3.84 0.68 17.13
C THR A 85 -5.03 1.58 17.46
N LEU A 86 -6.14 1.40 16.76
CA LEU A 86 -7.37 2.17 17.00
C LEU A 86 -8.07 1.78 18.31
N LEU A 87 -8.01 0.53 18.72
CA LEU A 87 -8.67 0.01 19.92
C LEU A 87 -7.89 0.26 21.20
N PHE A 88 -6.56 0.31 21.11
CA PHE A 88 -5.69 0.45 22.27
C PHE A 88 -6.12 1.55 23.29
N PRO A 89 -6.52 2.77 22.84
CA PRO A 89 -6.95 3.81 23.78
C PRO A 89 -8.25 3.50 24.52
N THR A 90 -9.05 2.55 24.05
CA THR A 90 -10.39 2.23 24.58
C THR A 90 -10.53 0.83 25.16
N ASP A 91 -9.48 0.01 25.11
CA ASP A 91 -9.52 -1.38 25.61
C ASP A 91 -9.84 -1.46 27.11
N TRP A 92 -9.37 -0.50 27.91
CA TRP A 92 -9.70 -0.40 29.33
C TRP A 92 -11.20 -0.25 29.61
N MET A 93 -11.96 0.32 28.66
CA MET A 93 -13.42 0.48 28.81
C MET A 93 -14.13 -0.87 28.73
N ILE A 94 -13.65 -1.81 27.92
CA ILE A 94 -14.19 -3.18 27.82
C ILE A 94 -13.94 -3.92 29.15
N VAL A 95 -12.74 -3.79 29.71
CA VAL A 95 -12.41 -4.37 31.02
C VAL A 95 -13.34 -3.80 32.09
N ARG A 96 -13.54 -2.48 32.12
CA ARG A 96 -14.43 -1.81 33.05
C ARG A 96 -15.90 -2.26 32.89
N GLU A 97 -16.38 -2.45 31.65
CA GLU A 97 -17.74 -2.97 31.40
C GLU A 97 -17.89 -4.37 32.01
N SER A 98 -16.86 -5.21 31.86
CA SER A 98 -16.86 -6.56 32.45
C SER A 98 -16.82 -6.53 33.98
N ASP A 99 -16.05 -5.61 34.60
CA ASP A 99 -15.84 -5.59 36.06
C ASP A 99 -17.00 -4.97 36.83
N ASN A 100 -17.61 -3.90 36.30
CA ASN A 100 -18.59 -3.14 37.05
C ASN A 100 -19.86 -2.77 36.29
N GLY A 101 -20.04 -3.31 35.05
CA GLY A 101 -21.21 -3.10 34.23
C GLY A 101 -21.32 -1.71 33.61
N THR A 102 -20.30 -0.84 33.74
CA THR A 102 -20.30 0.46 33.07
C THR A 102 -20.09 0.28 31.57
N PRO A 103 -21.04 0.65 30.70
CA PRO A 103 -20.96 0.38 29.27
C PRO A 103 -19.67 0.93 28.64
N ALA A 104 -19.04 0.11 27.79
CA ALA A 104 -17.94 0.57 26.96
C ALA A 104 -18.44 1.51 25.87
N ASN A 105 -17.51 2.35 25.33
CA ASN A 105 -17.84 3.20 24.21
C ASN A 105 -18.33 2.35 23.01
N PRO A 106 -19.49 2.65 22.41
CA PRO A 106 -19.98 1.94 21.22
C PRO A 106 -18.95 1.88 20.09
N ASP A 107 -18.14 2.93 19.90
CA ASP A 107 -17.15 3.01 18.82
C ASP A 107 -16.06 1.94 18.93
N SER A 108 -15.72 1.49 20.13
CA SER A 108 -14.79 0.37 20.31
C SER A 108 -15.36 -0.96 19.82
N LYS A 109 -16.67 -1.15 19.96
CA LYS A 109 -17.38 -2.32 19.41
C LYS A 109 -17.47 -2.24 17.89
N PHE A 110 -17.83 -1.08 17.33
CA PHE A 110 -17.87 -0.86 15.88
C PHE A 110 -16.51 -1.05 15.21
N SER A 111 -15.42 -0.62 15.83
CA SER A 111 -14.07 -0.83 15.27
C SER A 111 -13.69 -2.31 15.25
N ARG A 112 -14.13 -3.12 16.23
CA ARG A 112 -13.92 -4.58 16.24
C ARG A 112 -14.74 -5.26 15.14
N GLU A 113 -16.00 -4.87 14.98
CA GLU A 113 -16.88 -5.37 13.93
C GLU A 113 -16.33 -5.00 12.54
N ALA A 114 -15.92 -3.75 12.34
CA ALA A 114 -15.31 -3.30 11.08
C ALA A 114 -14.01 -4.07 10.76
N CYS A 115 -13.19 -4.38 11.76
CA CYS A 115 -12.00 -5.22 11.55
C CYS A 115 -12.38 -6.62 11.09
N HIS A 116 -13.36 -7.23 11.75
CA HIS A 116 -13.82 -8.57 11.39
C HIS A 116 -14.40 -8.61 9.97
N GLU A 117 -15.23 -7.65 9.62
CA GLU A 117 -15.80 -7.53 8.28
C GLU A 117 -14.73 -7.37 7.20
N LYS A 118 -13.77 -6.46 7.41
CA LYS A 118 -12.66 -6.24 6.48
C LYS A 118 -11.82 -7.51 6.29
N VAL A 119 -11.50 -8.22 7.37
CA VAL A 119 -10.78 -9.48 7.32
C VAL A 119 -11.55 -10.52 6.52
N LEU A 120 -12.84 -10.67 6.74
CA LEU A 120 -13.69 -11.60 5.99
C LEU A 120 -13.68 -11.28 4.50
N ILE A 121 -13.80 -10.02 4.11
CA ILE A 121 -13.77 -9.62 2.70
C ILE A 121 -12.41 -9.98 2.08
N ILE A 122 -11.29 -9.67 2.76
CA ILE A 122 -9.95 -10.02 2.30
C ILE A 122 -9.80 -11.54 2.10
N GLU A 123 -10.25 -12.33 3.08
CA GLU A 123 -10.18 -13.80 3.03
C GLU A 123 -11.09 -14.42 1.96
N GLN A 124 -12.14 -13.71 1.53
CA GLN A 124 -13.05 -14.15 0.46
C GLN A 124 -12.57 -13.83 -0.94
N THR A 125 -11.57 -12.97 -1.11
CA THR A 125 -10.98 -12.70 -2.43
C THR A 125 -10.34 -13.97 -2.99
N THR A 126 -10.45 -14.16 -4.29
CA THR A 126 -9.93 -15.35 -4.99
C THR A 126 -8.73 -15.01 -5.88
N THR A 127 -8.56 -13.73 -6.21
CA THR A 127 -7.50 -13.23 -7.09
C THR A 127 -6.80 -12.02 -6.49
N THR A 128 -5.55 -11.81 -6.92
CA THR A 128 -4.78 -10.61 -6.54
C THR A 128 -5.45 -9.33 -7.02
N THR A 129 -6.17 -9.37 -8.14
CA THR A 129 -6.91 -8.21 -8.67
C THR A 129 -8.08 -7.84 -7.75
N GLU A 130 -8.90 -8.81 -7.34
CA GLU A 130 -10.01 -8.57 -6.40
C GLU A 130 -9.51 -8.00 -5.07
N LEU A 131 -8.41 -8.54 -4.55
CA LEU A 131 -7.77 -8.03 -3.35
C LEU A 131 -7.28 -6.59 -3.54
N ALA A 132 -6.61 -6.30 -4.66
CA ALA A 132 -6.11 -4.97 -4.97
C ALA A 132 -7.25 -3.96 -5.10
N ASP A 133 -8.33 -4.31 -5.78
CA ASP A 133 -9.51 -3.46 -5.95
C ASP A 133 -10.17 -3.14 -4.61
N TYR A 134 -10.28 -4.11 -3.73
CA TYR A 134 -10.81 -3.87 -2.39
C TYR A 134 -9.90 -2.96 -1.55
N ILE A 135 -8.61 -3.25 -1.48
CA ILE A 135 -7.65 -2.49 -0.67
C ILE A 135 -7.48 -1.04 -1.15
N THR A 136 -7.55 -0.81 -2.47
CA THR A 136 -7.43 0.53 -3.06
C THR A 136 -8.77 1.25 -3.18
N GLY A 137 -9.87 0.55 -2.92
CA GLY A 137 -11.23 1.09 -2.96
C GLY A 137 -11.51 2.08 -1.83
N SER A 138 -12.69 2.69 -1.88
CA SER A 138 -13.13 3.70 -0.91
C SER A 138 -13.43 3.14 0.47
N ASP A 139 -13.79 1.86 0.57
CA ASP A 139 -14.35 1.25 1.78
C ASP A 139 -13.29 0.73 2.74
N TYR A 140 -12.18 0.22 2.20
CA TYR A 140 -11.10 -0.33 3.02
C TYR A 140 -10.46 0.69 3.97
N PRO A 141 -10.10 1.93 3.54
CA PRO A 141 -9.45 2.90 4.42
C PRO A 141 -10.40 3.50 5.46
N VAL A 142 -11.73 3.32 5.30
CA VAL A 142 -12.71 3.89 6.23
C VAL A 142 -12.81 3.04 7.49
N TRP A 143 -12.56 3.67 8.63
CA TRP A 143 -12.78 3.11 9.96
C TRP A 143 -13.80 3.93 10.71
N PRO A 144 -14.62 3.33 11.60
CA PRO A 144 -15.51 4.10 12.45
C PRO A 144 -14.74 5.20 13.19
N LEU A 145 -15.28 6.42 13.19
CA LEU A 145 -14.70 7.52 13.94
C LEU A 145 -14.73 7.13 15.43
N GLN A 146 -13.56 7.22 16.08
CA GLN A 146 -13.52 7.11 17.53
C GLN A 146 -14.04 8.42 18.12
N ALA A 147 -15.12 8.36 18.89
CA ALA A 147 -15.50 9.47 19.75
C ALA A 147 -14.32 9.77 20.71
N SER A 148 -14.14 11.06 21.03
CA SER A 148 -13.11 11.50 21.96
C SER A 148 -13.08 10.59 23.18
N THR A 149 -11.95 9.91 23.40
CA THR A 149 -11.72 9.04 24.57
C THR A 149 -12.05 9.83 25.84
N PRO A 150 -13.01 9.43 26.66
CA PRO A 150 -13.17 10.04 27.96
C PRO A 150 -11.88 9.84 28.76
N GLU A 151 -11.42 10.89 29.40
CA GLU A 151 -10.22 10.84 30.24
C GLU A 151 -10.37 9.70 31.26
N PRO A 152 -9.36 8.83 31.41
CA PRO A 152 -9.42 7.76 32.40
C PRO A 152 -9.68 8.38 33.78
N PRO A 153 -10.50 7.74 34.65
CA PRO A 153 -10.82 8.28 35.94
C PRO A 153 -9.52 8.52 36.69
N VAL A 154 -9.31 9.75 37.13
CA VAL A 154 -8.18 10.13 37.97
C VAL A 154 -8.24 9.25 39.21
N ALA A 155 -7.20 8.47 39.46
CA ALA A 155 -7.11 7.70 40.69
C ALA A 155 -7.26 8.68 41.87
N ILE A 156 -8.35 8.54 42.62
CA ILE A 156 -8.54 9.29 43.85
C ILE A 156 -7.39 8.80 44.76
N LYS A 157 -6.35 9.63 44.91
CA LYS A 157 -5.40 9.45 45.96
C LYS A 157 -6.22 9.55 47.23
N ASP A 158 -6.20 8.47 48.02
CA ASP A 158 -6.82 8.39 49.32
C ASP A 158 -6.57 9.70 50.10
N ALA A 159 -7.66 10.39 50.43
CA ALA A 159 -7.60 11.50 51.33
C ALA A 159 -7.20 10.96 52.73
N PRO A 160 -6.45 11.71 53.50
CA PRO A 160 -5.85 11.30 54.79
C PRO A 160 -6.87 10.92 55.86
#